data_c0b1efc1034a7a5e62402c0d6f1fa5c6
#
_entry.id   c0b1efc1034a7a5e62402c0d6f1fa5c6
#
_cell.length_a   1.000
_cell.length_b   1.000
_cell.length_c   1.000
_cell.angle_alpha   90.00
_cell.angle_beta   90.00
_cell.angle_gamma   90.00
#
_symmetry.space_group_name_H-M   'P 1'
#
loop_
_entity.id
_entity.type
_entity.pdbx_description
1 polymer ?
#
loop_
_entity_poly.entity_id
_entity_poly.type
_entity_poly.pdbx_seq_one_letter_code
_entity_poly.pdbx_strand_id
1 'polypeptide(L)'
;DHPWINKALERAQQKVEARNFDIRKSLLKFDNVLNDQRQVIFNQRKEILITKEIEKFIDKLLEDEINQVLIEKNKSISLEKNNVLRGKFEILLQSDNKDYLNKIYSSDQNIIISSIKEKFLEKREHRISKISEGGNKDLERKIFLQIIDLNWKNHIQYLEQLRQVIGLRSYGQRDPLVEYKKESFELFENLLEKIRQDTIVLLLNLRIADNIINPEQNKKNIDTNKKKIGRNDLCFCG
;
A
#
# COMPACT_ATOMS: atom_id res chain seq x y z
N ASP A 1 -13.46 -58.10 -20.18
CA ASP A 1 -13.37 -56.68 -20.57
C ASP A 1 -13.96 -56.51 -21.95
N HIS A 2 -15.16 -55.89 -22.02
CA HIS A 2 -15.85 -55.72 -23.29
C HIS A 2 -15.29 -54.47 -24.02
N PRO A 3 -14.92 -54.54 -25.30
CA PRO A 3 -14.30 -53.43 -26.06
C PRO A 3 -15.11 -52.11 -26.01
N TRP A 4 -16.44 -52.22 -25.89
CA TRP A 4 -17.34 -51.08 -25.82
C TRP A 4 -17.22 -50.32 -24.48
N ILE A 5 -16.92 -51.02 -23.39
CA ILE A 5 -16.71 -50.41 -22.07
C ILE A 5 -15.41 -49.62 -22.11
N ASN A 6 -14.34 -50.15 -22.65
CA ASN A 6 -13.07 -49.45 -22.78
C ASN A 6 -13.20 -48.18 -23.64
N LYS A 7 -13.94 -48.25 -24.74
CA LYS A 7 -14.20 -47.09 -25.62
C LYS A 7 -15.08 -46.02 -24.92
N ALA A 8 -16.04 -46.46 -24.12
CA ALA A 8 -16.88 -45.54 -23.32
C ALA A 8 -16.05 -44.85 -22.23
N LEU A 9 -15.16 -45.58 -21.55
CA LEU A 9 -14.25 -45.06 -20.53
C LEU A 9 -13.26 -44.05 -21.14
N GLU A 10 -12.65 -44.37 -22.27
CA GLU A 10 -11.76 -43.47 -22.99
C GLU A 10 -12.45 -42.14 -23.36
N ARG A 11 -13.66 -42.22 -23.91
CA ARG A 11 -14.46 -41.02 -24.22
C ARG A 11 -14.82 -40.19 -22.98
N ALA A 12 -15.16 -40.86 -21.86
CA ALA A 12 -15.42 -40.17 -20.61
C ALA A 12 -14.18 -39.44 -20.08
N GLN A 13 -13.02 -40.11 -20.15
CA GLN A 13 -11.76 -39.52 -19.73
C GLN A 13 -11.36 -38.32 -20.62
N GLN A 14 -11.49 -38.42 -21.93
CA GLN A 14 -11.26 -37.30 -22.84
C GLN A 14 -12.14 -36.10 -22.53
N LYS A 15 -13.42 -36.30 -22.18
CA LYS A 15 -14.33 -35.21 -21.76
C LYS A 15 -13.90 -34.55 -20.45
N VAL A 16 -13.43 -35.35 -19.49
CA VAL A 16 -12.95 -34.84 -18.21
C VAL A 16 -11.67 -34.04 -18.42
N GLU A 17 -10.75 -34.54 -19.24
CA GLU A 17 -9.50 -33.81 -19.56
C GLU A 17 -9.77 -32.50 -20.29
N ALA A 18 -10.65 -32.48 -21.28
CA ALA A 18 -11.05 -31.28 -22.00
C ALA A 18 -11.68 -30.23 -21.02
N ARG A 19 -12.57 -30.69 -20.15
CA ARG A 19 -13.16 -29.80 -19.12
C ARG A 19 -12.10 -29.23 -18.17
N ASN A 20 -11.18 -30.07 -17.70
CA ASN A 20 -10.09 -29.62 -16.82
C ASN A 20 -9.13 -28.67 -17.53
N PHE A 21 -8.89 -28.86 -18.81
CA PHE A 21 -8.12 -27.94 -19.64
C PHE A 21 -8.80 -26.57 -19.74
N ASP A 22 -10.11 -26.53 -20.02
CA ASP A 22 -10.87 -25.29 -20.11
C ASP A 22 -10.92 -24.53 -18.78
N ILE A 23 -11.07 -25.26 -17.66
CA ILE A 23 -11.02 -24.67 -16.32
C ILE A 23 -9.64 -24.03 -16.09
N ARG A 24 -8.54 -24.75 -16.34
CA ARG A 24 -7.18 -24.20 -16.18
C ARG A 24 -6.94 -22.99 -17.07
N LYS A 25 -7.37 -23.05 -18.33
CA LYS A 25 -7.27 -21.93 -19.27
C LYS A 25 -8.05 -20.70 -18.80
N SER A 26 -9.22 -20.92 -18.20
CA SER A 26 -10.01 -19.84 -17.61
C SER A 26 -9.29 -19.21 -16.40
N LEU A 27 -8.76 -20.04 -15.48
CA LEU A 27 -8.02 -19.58 -14.31
C LEU A 27 -6.80 -18.73 -14.70
N LEU A 28 -6.03 -19.14 -15.71
CA LEU A 28 -4.90 -18.37 -16.20
C LEU A 28 -5.28 -16.97 -16.68
N LYS A 29 -6.49 -16.79 -17.23
CA LYS A 29 -6.96 -15.46 -17.65
C LYS A 29 -7.17 -14.50 -16.47
N PHE A 30 -7.61 -15.01 -15.32
CA PHE A 30 -7.72 -14.25 -14.07
C PHE A 30 -6.34 -13.96 -13.49
N ASP A 31 -5.46 -14.95 -13.47
CA ASP A 31 -4.11 -14.83 -12.94
C ASP A 31 -3.26 -13.82 -13.73
N ASN A 32 -3.46 -13.71 -15.05
CA ASN A 32 -2.76 -12.72 -15.87
C ASN A 32 -3.03 -11.29 -15.40
N VAL A 33 -4.27 -10.95 -15.02
CA VAL A 33 -4.61 -9.61 -14.51
C VAL A 33 -3.81 -9.30 -13.24
N LEU A 34 -3.76 -10.25 -12.30
CA LEU A 34 -2.97 -10.09 -11.08
C LEU A 34 -1.46 -9.98 -11.38
N ASN A 35 -0.98 -10.75 -12.38
CA ASN A 35 0.43 -10.73 -12.75
C ASN A 35 0.85 -9.38 -13.36
N ASP A 36 0.02 -8.78 -14.20
CA ASP A 36 0.28 -7.46 -14.78
C ASP A 36 0.38 -6.39 -13.68
N GLN A 37 -0.54 -6.39 -12.72
CA GLN A 37 -0.52 -5.49 -11.57
C GLN A 37 0.71 -5.73 -10.67
N ARG A 38 1.08 -7.01 -10.47
CA ARG A 38 2.29 -7.38 -9.71
C ARG A 38 3.55 -6.82 -10.34
N GLN A 39 3.65 -6.85 -11.66
CA GLN A 39 4.81 -6.29 -12.36
C GLN A 39 4.94 -4.79 -12.14
N VAL A 40 3.85 -4.04 -12.17
CA VAL A 40 3.84 -2.60 -11.90
C VAL A 40 4.35 -2.32 -10.48
N ILE A 41 3.77 -2.98 -9.47
CA ILE A 41 4.18 -2.80 -8.06
C ILE A 41 5.64 -3.23 -7.84
N PHE A 42 6.08 -4.33 -8.45
CA PHE A 42 7.44 -4.82 -8.33
C PHE A 42 8.47 -3.86 -8.95
N ASN A 43 8.15 -3.30 -10.13
CA ASN A 43 9.00 -2.30 -10.78
C ASN A 43 9.09 -1.02 -9.94
N GLN A 44 7.98 -0.51 -9.43
CA GLN A 44 7.94 0.64 -8.54
C GLN A 44 8.77 0.39 -7.28
N ARG A 45 8.63 -0.77 -6.66
CA ARG A 45 9.39 -1.17 -5.49
C ARG A 45 10.89 -1.27 -5.76
N LYS A 46 11.27 -1.83 -6.92
CA LYS A 46 12.66 -1.90 -7.37
C LYS A 46 13.26 -0.51 -7.58
N GLU A 47 12.51 0.40 -8.21
CA GLU A 47 12.93 1.79 -8.42
C GLU A 47 13.23 2.49 -7.09
N ILE A 48 12.35 2.34 -6.09
CA ILE A 48 12.52 2.91 -4.74
C ILE A 48 13.78 2.37 -4.05
N LEU A 49 14.07 1.07 -4.21
CA LEU A 49 15.24 0.44 -3.62
C LEU A 49 16.56 0.96 -4.22
N ILE A 50 16.58 1.26 -5.52
CA ILE A 50 17.78 1.64 -6.26
C ILE A 50 17.99 3.15 -6.23
N THR A 51 16.92 3.96 -6.15
CA THR A 51 17.03 5.41 -6.25
C THR A 51 17.84 5.99 -5.10
N LYS A 52 18.74 6.92 -5.43
CA LYS A 52 19.48 7.72 -4.46
C LYS A 52 18.69 8.97 -4.02
N GLU A 53 17.73 9.38 -4.82
CA GLU A 53 16.96 10.62 -4.65
C GLU A 53 15.52 10.33 -4.21
N ILE A 54 15.37 9.57 -3.13
CA ILE A 54 14.04 9.21 -2.59
C ILE A 54 13.22 10.45 -2.24
N GLU A 55 13.86 11.53 -1.82
CA GLU A 55 13.22 12.79 -1.46
C GLU A 55 12.44 13.38 -2.64
N LYS A 56 13.05 13.44 -3.83
CA LYS A 56 12.36 13.93 -5.05
C LYS A 56 11.17 13.07 -5.41
N PHE A 57 11.27 11.76 -5.17
CA PHE A 57 10.16 10.84 -5.40
C PHE A 57 9.00 11.12 -4.46
N ILE A 58 9.29 11.32 -3.16
CA ILE A 58 8.28 11.68 -2.14
C ILE A 58 7.68 13.06 -2.44
N ASP A 59 8.48 14.03 -2.87
CA ASP A 59 8.01 15.37 -3.23
C ASP A 59 7.02 15.32 -4.41
N LYS A 60 7.29 14.45 -5.40
CA LYS A 60 6.35 14.21 -6.50
C LYS A 60 5.05 13.57 -6.02
N LEU A 61 5.12 12.59 -5.10
CA LEU A 61 3.92 12.00 -4.50
C LEU A 61 3.09 13.06 -3.76
N LEU A 62 3.76 13.98 -3.05
CA LEU A 62 3.09 15.09 -2.37
C LEU A 62 2.40 16.01 -3.36
N GLU A 63 3.05 16.36 -4.47
CA GLU A 63 2.46 17.17 -5.53
C GLU A 63 1.23 16.50 -6.16
N ASP A 64 1.32 15.21 -6.45
CA ASP A 64 0.21 14.44 -7.00
C ASP A 64 -0.96 14.38 -6.01
N GLU A 65 -0.71 14.25 -4.70
CA GLU A 65 -1.76 14.28 -3.67
C GLU A 65 -2.41 15.65 -3.55
N ILE A 66 -1.62 16.72 -3.55
CA ILE A 66 -2.15 18.09 -3.52
C ILE A 66 -3.04 18.35 -4.75
N ASN A 67 -2.58 17.97 -5.94
CA ASN A 67 -3.35 18.12 -7.17
C ASN A 67 -4.67 17.35 -7.11
N GLN A 68 -4.67 16.14 -6.59
CA GLN A 68 -5.88 15.34 -6.41
C GLN A 68 -6.87 16.02 -5.47
N VAL A 69 -6.41 16.52 -4.34
CA VAL A 69 -7.24 17.24 -3.37
C VAL A 69 -7.82 18.52 -3.98
N LEU A 70 -7.06 19.25 -4.81
CA LEU A 70 -7.55 20.43 -5.53
C LEU A 70 -8.60 20.09 -6.59
N ILE A 71 -8.42 18.97 -7.31
CA ILE A 71 -9.43 18.48 -8.28
C ILE A 71 -10.72 18.11 -7.54
N GLU A 72 -10.61 17.41 -6.42
CA GLU A 72 -11.77 17.06 -5.58
C GLU A 72 -12.47 18.32 -5.05
N LYS A 73 -11.71 19.32 -4.60
CA LYS A 73 -12.25 20.61 -4.15
C LYS A 73 -13.09 21.27 -5.24
N ASN A 74 -12.58 21.31 -6.48
CA ASN A 74 -13.29 21.95 -7.59
C ASN A 74 -14.54 21.17 -8.04
N LYS A 75 -14.57 19.85 -7.80
CA LYS A 75 -15.71 18.97 -8.14
C LYS A 75 -16.76 18.84 -7.02
N SER A 76 -16.43 19.28 -5.80
CA SER A 76 -17.31 19.09 -4.63
C SER A 76 -18.50 20.01 -4.65
N ILE A 77 -19.69 19.45 -4.97
CA ILE A 77 -20.98 20.15 -4.96
C ILE A 77 -21.80 19.76 -3.72
N SER A 78 -21.50 18.61 -3.04
CA SER A 78 -22.29 18.11 -1.93
C SER A 78 -21.63 18.39 -0.58
N LEU A 79 -22.48 18.65 0.47
CA LEU A 79 -22.04 18.91 1.84
C LEU A 79 -21.22 17.76 2.45
N GLU A 80 -21.58 16.50 2.16
CA GLU A 80 -20.87 15.33 2.67
C GLU A 80 -19.45 15.22 2.11
N LYS A 81 -19.27 15.44 0.81
CA LYS A 81 -17.96 15.44 0.17
C LYS A 81 -17.07 16.58 0.70
N ASN A 82 -17.67 17.72 0.99
CA ASN A 82 -16.95 18.85 1.62
C ASN A 82 -16.41 18.50 3.01
N ASN A 83 -17.13 17.71 3.81
CA ASN A 83 -16.66 17.29 5.13
C ASN A 83 -15.46 16.32 5.03
N VAL A 84 -15.52 15.35 4.13
CA VAL A 84 -14.40 14.43 3.86
C VAL A 84 -13.18 15.20 3.37
N LEU A 85 -13.37 16.14 2.47
CA LEU A 85 -12.30 16.96 1.92
C LEU A 85 -11.65 17.85 2.99
N ARG A 86 -12.45 18.44 3.87
CA ARG A 86 -11.94 19.21 5.02
C ARG A 86 -11.07 18.35 5.93
N GLY A 87 -11.47 17.10 6.20
CA GLY A 87 -10.65 16.15 6.94
C GLY A 87 -9.30 15.88 6.27
N LYS A 88 -9.25 15.79 4.92
CA LYS A 88 -7.97 15.69 4.19
C LYS A 88 -7.10 16.93 4.39
N PHE A 89 -7.68 18.13 4.37
CA PHE A 89 -6.93 19.38 4.64
C PHE A 89 -6.42 19.44 6.09
N GLU A 90 -7.21 19.03 7.07
CA GLU A 90 -6.80 18.96 8.49
C GLU A 90 -5.54 18.08 8.63
N ILE A 91 -5.53 16.92 7.98
CA ILE A 91 -4.40 16.01 8.01
C ILE A 91 -3.18 16.60 7.29
N LEU A 92 -3.35 17.16 6.08
CA LEU A 92 -2.25 17.69 5.27
C LEU A 92 -1.62 18.95 5.89
N LEU A 93 -2.43 19.80 6.52
CA LEU A 93 -1.96 21.04 7.18
C LEU A 93 -1.58 20.82 8.63
N GLN A 94 -1.85 19.64 9.20
CA GLN A 94 -1.55 19.31 10.61
C GLN A 94 -2.10 20.36 11.57
N SER A 95 -3.31 20.83 11.33
CA SER A 95 -3.94 21.90 12.10
C SER A 95 -5.39 21.55 12.43
N ASP A 96 -5.76 21.69 13.71
CA ASP A 96 -7.13 21.53 14.20
C ASP A 96 -7.88 22.87 14.27
N ASN A 97 -7.21 23.99 13.92
CA ASN A 97 -7.79 25.31 13.97
C ASN A 97 -8.75 25.52 12.78
N LYS A 98 -10.05 25.50 13.08
CA LYS A 98 -11.12 25.63 12.07
C LYS A 98 -11.08 26.93 11.28
N ASP A 99 -10.70 28.04 11.93
CA ASP A 99 -10.65 29.36 11.28
C ASP A 99 -9.49 29.42 10.28
N TYR A 100 -8.33 28.90 10.67
CA TYR A 100 -7.19 28.76 9.77
C TYR A 100 -7.50 27.85 8.58
N LEU A 101 -8.10 26.68 8.83
CA LEU A 101 -8.49 25.74 7.77
C LEU A 101 -9.51 26.35 6.82
N ASN A 102 -10.52 27.05 7.32
CA ASN A 102 -11.50 27.73 6.48
C ASN A 102 -10.86 28.84 5.63
N LYS A 103 -9.91 29.57 6.19
CA LYS A 103 -9.16 30.61 5.47
C LYS A 103 -8.34 30.00 4.32
N ILE A 104 -7.57 28.95 4.60
CA ILE A 104 -6.78 28.26 3.58
C ILE A 104 -7.69 27.61 2.53
N TYR A 105 -8.77 26.93 2.97
CA TYR A 105 -9.73 26.30 2.05
C TYR A 105 -10.36 27.32 1.08
N SER A 106 -10.57 28.55 1.51
CA SER A 106 -11.14 29.64 0.69
C SER A 106 -10.10 30.41 -0.14
N SER A 107 -8.81 30.12 0.08
CA SER A 107 -7.71 30.81 -0.61
C SER A 107 -7.48 30.26 -2.02
N ASP A 108 -6.66 30.97 -2.78
CA ASP A 108 -6.20 30.56 -4.10
C ASP A 108 -5.42 29.24 -4.05
N GLN A 109 -5.47 28.50 -5.15
CA GLN A 109 -4.79 27.20 -5.27
C GLN A 109 -3.29 27.28 -4.95
N ASN A 110 -2.63 28.35 -5.39
CA ASN A 110 -1.20 28.55 -5.12
C ASN A 110 -0.89 28.68 -3.61
N ILE A 111 -1.77 29.34 -2.86
CA ILE A 111 -1.63 29.49 -1.40
C ILE A 111 -1.81 28.14 -0.71
N ILE A 112 -2.78 27.34 -1.17
CA ILE A 112 -3.00 25.99 -0.64
C ILE A 112 -1.76 25.13 -0.88
N ILE A 113 -1.25 25.12 -2.12
CA ILE A 113 -0.06 24.34 -2.50
C ILE A 113 1.14 24.72 -1.65
N SER A 114 1.42 26.04 -1.53
CA SER A 114 2.57 26.53 -0.75
C SER A 114 2.43 26.19 0.73
N SER A 115 1.25 26.35 1.32
CA SER A 115 1.01 26.03 2.73
C SER A 115 1.20 24.56 3.07
N ILE A 116 0.75 23.64 2.20
CA ILE A 116 0.92 22.19 2.40
C ILE A 116 2.41 21.81 2.22
N LYS A 117 3.06 22.32 1.17
CA LYS A 117 4.50 22.07 0.93
C LYS A 117 5.37 22.59 2.08
N GLU A 118 5.11 23.80 2.56
CA GLU A 118 5.81 24.38 3.69
C GLU A 118 5.68 23.50 4.94
N LYS A 119 4.46 23.05 5.23
CA LYS A 119 4.21 22.18 6.39
C LYS A 119 4.92 20.83 6.26
N PHE A 120 4.96 20.25 5.08
CA PHE A 120 5.67 18.99 4.84
C PHE A 120 7.18 19.18 5.00
N LEU A 121 7.76 20.27 4.47
CA LEU A 121 9.18 20.62 4.61
C LEU A 121 9.57 20.87 6.06
N GLU A 122 8.77 21.63 6.81
CA GLU A 122 8.98 21.85 8.27
C GLU A 122 9.11 20.52 9.02
N LYS A 123 8.19 19.56 8.73
CA LYS A 123 8.24 18.22 9.34
C LYS A 123 9.47 17.42 8.91
N ARG A 124 9.87 17.52 7.64
CA ARG A 124 11.08 16.86 7.13
C ARG A 124 12.33 17.43 7.78
N GLU A 125 12.48 18.76 7.86
CA GLU A 125 13.60 19.42 8.52
C GLU A 125 13.70 19.05 10.00
N HIS A 126 12.58 19.00 10.69
CA HIS A 126 12.54 18.54 12.08
C HIS A 126 13.00 17.08 12.21
N ARG A 127 12.68 16.18 11.27
CA ARG A 127 13.21 14.81 11.26
C ARG A 127 14.72 14.79 10.99
N ILE A 128 15.19 15.55 10.00
CA ILE A 128 16.60 15.67 9.65
C ILE A 128 17.43 16.17 10.84
N SER A 129 16.93 17.14 11.59
CA SER A 129 17.63 17.66 12.78
C SER A 129 17.82 16.60 13.88
N LYS A 130 16.94 15.57 13.92
CA LYS A 130 17.02 14.50 14.92
C LYS A 130 17.84 13.28 14.49
N ILE A 131 17.81 12.91 13.20
CA ILE A 131 18.40 11.63 12.72
C ILE A 131 19.40 11.78 11.58
N SER A 132 19.78 12.98 11.20
CA SER A 132 20.58 13.33 10.02
C SER A 132 19.82 13.18 8.68
N GLU A 133 20.41 13.76 7.62
CA GLU A 133 19.84 13.70 6.27
C GLU A 133 19.82 12.26 5.71
N GLY A 134 20.94 11.53 5.84
CA GLY A 134 21.02 10.13 5.41
C GLY A 134 20.03 9.24 6.13
N GLY A 135 19.88 9.41 7.45
CA GLY A 135 18.91 8.70 8.27
C GLY A 135 17.46 8.98 7.84
N ASN A 136 17.15 10.23 7.47
CA ASN A 136 15.81 10.59 6.98
C ASN A 136 15.52 9.92 5.62
N LYS A 137 16.48 9.89 4.69
CA LYS A 137 16.34 9.20 3.39
C LYS A 137 16.04 7.71 3.57
N ASP A 138 16.78 7.05 4.46
CA ASP A 138 16.55 5.64 4.75
C ASP A 138 15.21 5.38 5.45
N LEU A 139 14.79 6.30 6.32
CA LEU A 139 13.49 6.25 6.97
C LEU A 139 12.35 6.40 5.96
N GLU A 140 12.38 7.42 5.10
CA GLU A 140 11.38 7.63 4.06
C GLU A 140 11.30 6.43 3.11
N ARG A 141 12.43 5.84 2.72
CA ARG A 141 12.48 4.62 1.91
C ARG A 141 11.82 3.43 2.61
N LYS A 142 12.16 3.18 3.87
CA LYS A 142 11.60 2.07 4.65
C LYS A 142 10.09 2.20 4.82
N ILE A 143 9.62 3.40 5.17
CA ILE A 143 8.19 3.68 5.33
C ILE A 143 7.45 3.42 4.03
N PHE A 144 7.95 3.95 2.93
CA PHE A 144 7.29 3.79 1.64
C PHE A 144 7.21 2.33 1.20
N LEU A 145 8.32 1.58 1.33
CA LEU A 145 8.32 0.14 1.03
C LEU A 145 7.33 -0.62 1.92
N GLN A 146 7.27 -0.30 3.20
CA GLN A 146 6.37 -0.95 4.15
C GLN A 146 4.89 -0.67 3.82
N ILE A 147 4.56 0.54 3.40
CA ILE A 147 3.22 0.92 2.96
C ILE A 147 2.83 0.17 1.68
N ILE A 148 3.74 0.10 0.70
CA ILE A 148 3.50 -0.70 -0.52
C ILE A 148 3.21 -2.15 -0.15
N ASP A 149 4.04 -2.78 0.69
CA ASP A 149 3.89 -4.18 1.05
C ASP A 149 2.57 -4.47 1.77
N LEU A 150 2.18 -3.59 2.70
CA LEU A 150 0.93 -3.72 3.44
C LEU A 150 -0.29 -3.59 2.51
N ASN A 151 -0.32 -2.54 1.71
CA ASN A 151 -1.45 -2.26 0.82
C ASN A 151 -1.54 -3.30 -0.32
N TRP A 152 -0.42 -3.73 -0.86
CA TRP A 152 -0.37 -4.80 -1.86
C TRP A 152 -0.89 -6.14 -1.32
N LYS A 153 -0.50 -6.51 -0.10
CA LYS A 153 -1.02 -7.72 0.57
C LYS A 153 -2.56 -7.68 0.68
N ASN A 154 -3.10 -6.56 1.13
CA ASN A 154 -4.55 -6.39 1.25
C ASN A 154 -5.23 -6.45 -0.12
N HIS A 155 -4.63 -5.84 -1.13
CA HIS A 155 -5.16 -5.85 -2.50
C HIS A 155 -5.25 -7.27 -3.09
N ILE A 156 -4.22 -8.09 -2.90
CA ILE A 156 -4.28 -9.51 -3.31
C ILE A 156 -5.46 -10.23 -2.65
N GLN A 157 -5.71 -9.98 -1.37
CA GLN A 157 -6.84 -10.58 -0.66
C GLN A 157 -8.18 -10.13 -1.24
N TYR A 158 -8.33 -8.84 -1.58
CA TYR A 158 -9.53 -8.34 -2.24
C TYR A 158 -9.75 -8.95 -3.62
N LEU A 159 -8.70 -9.09 -4.42
CA LEU A 159 -8.79 -9.72 -5.74
C LEU A 159 -9.18 -11.20 -5.63
N GLU A 160 -8.68 -11.91 -4.63
CA GLU A 160 -9.05 -13.30 -4.40
C GLU A 160 -10.53 -13.43 -3.99
N GLN A 161 -11.02 -12.55 -3.12
CA GLN A 161 -12.44 -12.50 -2.76
C GLN A 161 -13.30 -12.14 -3.98
N LEU A 162 -12.89 -11.16 -4.78
CA LEU A 162 -13.57 -10.79 -6.02
C LEU A 162 -13.66 -11.98 -6.97
N ARG A 163 -12.57 -12.74 -7.14
CA ARG A 163 -12.53 -13.92 -8.00
C ARG A 163 -13.54 -14.99 -7.58
N GLN A 164 -13.73 -15.17 -6.28
CA GLN A 164 -14.68 -16.15 -5.74
C GLN A 164 -16.15 -15.78 -6.04
N VAL A 165 -16.47 -14.48 -6.00
CA VAL A 165 -17.87 -14.02 -6.14
C VAL A 165 -18.23 -13.59 -7.56
N ILE A 166 -17.26 -13.29 -8.41
CA ILE A 166 -17.50 -12.74 -9.74
C ILE A 166 -18.27 -13.70 -10.65
N GLY A 167 -18.13 -15.01 -10.42
CA GLY A 167 -18.88 -16.04 -11.14
C GLY A 167 -20.40 -15.92 -11.00
N LEU A 168 -20.89 -15.35 -9.89
CA LEU A 168 -22.31 -15.13 -9.66
C LEU A 168 -22.92 -14.11 -10.64
N ARG A 169 -22.10 -13.22 -11.22
CA ARG A 169 -22.57 -12.22 -12.20
C ARG A 169 -22.95 -12.82 -13.54
N SER A 170 -22.54 -14.06 -13.83
CA SER A 170 -22.98 -14.77 -15.02
C SER A 170 -24.50 -14.98 -15.08
N TYR A 171 -25.19 -15.01 -13.93
CA TYR A 171 -26.66 -15.04 -13.86
C TYR A 171 -27.30 -13.78 -14.47
N GLY A 172 -26.60 -12.64 -14.48
CA GLY A 172 -27.00 -11.39 -15.11
C GLY A 172 -26.56 -11.26 -16.57
N GLN A 173 -26.23 -12.35 -17.26
CA GLN A 173 -25.74 -12.37 -18.66
C GLN A 173 -24.47 -11.55 -18.89
N ARG A 174 -23.66 -11.31 -17.86
CA ARG A 174 -22.39 -10.63 -17.96
C ARG A 174 -21.25 -11.64 -17.99
N ASP A 175 -20.22 -11.37 -18.81
CA ASP A 175 -19.01 -12.20 -18.81
C ASP A 175 -18.22 -11.95 -17.53
N PRO A 176 -18.05 -12.98 -16.66
CA PRO A 176 -17.33 -12.84 -15.39
C PRO A 176 -15.89 -12.34 -15.56
N LEU A 177 -15.21 -12.69 -16.65
CA LEU A 177 -13.85 -12.27 -16.89
C LEU A 177 -13.76 -10.76 -17.22
N VAL A 178 -14.71 -10.26 -18.01
CA VAL A 178 -14.79 -8.83 -18.35
C VAL A 178 -15.08 -8.00 -17.09
N GLU A 179 -16.06 -8.43 -16.30
CA GLU A 179 -16.40 -7.76 -15.02
C GLU A 179 -15.21 -7.81 -14.05
N TYR A 180 -14.53 -8.95 -13.92
CA TYR A 180 -13.33 -9.09 -13.08
C TYR A 180 -12.23 -8.11 -13.52
N LYS A 181 -11.94 -8.02 -14.82
CA LYS A 181 -10.93 -7.09 -15.34
C LYS A 181 -11.26 -5.65 -14.99
N LYS A 182 -12.53 -5.26 -15.17
CA LYS A 182 -12.98 -3.90 -14.87
C LYS A 182 -12.83 -3.58 -13.39
N GLU A 183 -13.37 -4.42 -12.51
CA GLU A 183 -13.30 -4.18 -11.06
C GLU A 183 -11.88 -4.27 -10.51
N SER A 184 -11.07 -5.22 -11.00
CA SER A 184 -9.68 -5.32 -10.57
C SER A 184 -8.86 -4.12 -11.00
N PHE A 185 -9.18 -3.48 -12.14
CA PHE A 185 -8.55 -2.23 -12.55
C PHE A 185 -8.94 -1.07 -11.63
N GLU A 186 -10.22 -0.90 -11.32
CA GLU A 186 -10.71 0.12 -10.38
C GLU A 186 -10.09 -0.06 -8.98
N LEU A 187 -10.01 -1.31 -8.49
CA LEU A 187 -9.35 -1.63 -7.23
C LEU A 187 -7.85 -1.32 -7.25
N PHE A 188 -7.19 -1.50 -8.39
CA PHE A 188 -5.77 -1.19 -8.53
C PHE A 188 -5.50 0.30 -8.57
N GLU A 189 -6.33 1.09 -9.23
CA GLU A 189 -6.24 2.56 -9.18
C GLU A 189 -6.42 3.07 -7.74
N ASN A 190 -7.40 2.55 -7.02
CA ASN A 190 -7.62 2.86 -5.60
C ASN A 190 -6.43 2.44 -4.71
N LEU A 191 -5.77 1.32 -5.03
CA LEU A 191 -4.55 0.89 -4.35
C LEU A 191 -3.43 1.92 -4.51
N LEU A 192 -3.16 2.38 -5.75
CA LEU A 192 -2.10 3.34 -6.02
C LEU A 192 -2.38 4.69 -5.32
N GLU A 193 -3.63 5.13 -5.35
CA GLU A 193 -4.05 6.32 -4.63
C GLU A 193 -3.84 6.16 -3.11
N LYS A 194 -4.26 5.04 -2.55
CA LYS A 194 -4.09 4.75 -1.14
C LYS A 194 -2.64 4.69 -0.71
N ILE A 195 -1.75 4.05 -1.48
CA ILE A 195 -0.31 4.04 -1.21
C ILE A 195 0.25 5.46 -1.13
N ARG A 196 -0.16 6.34 -2.05
CA ARG A 196 0.25 7.76 -2.06
C ARG A 196 -0.24 8.46 -0.79
N GLN A 197 -1.52 8.37 -0.48
CA GLN A 197 -2.14 9.01 0.70
C GLN A 197 -1.52 8.51 2.00
N ASP A 198 -1.45 7.20 2.20
CA ASP A 198 -0.89 6.59 3.41
C ASP A 198 0.57 7.03 3.62
N THR A 199 1.35 7.15 2.55
CA THR A 199 2.75 7.60 2.61
C THR A 199 2.85 9.03 3.12
N ILE A 200 2.11 9.95 2.52
CA ILE A 200 2.15 11.37 2.90
C ILE A 200 1.61 11.57 4.32
N VAL A 201 0.48 10.92 4.65
CA VAL A 201 -0.12 11.00 5.99
C VAL A 201 0.83 10.46 7.05
N LEU A 202 1.48 9.33 6.80
CA LEU A 202 2.40 8.73 7.77
C LEU A 202 3.64 9.61 7.95
N LEU A 203 4.22 10.16 6.88
CA LEU A 203 5.36 11.05 6.96
C LEU A 203 5.06 12.37 7.68
N LEU A 204 3.85 12.91 7.54
CA LEU A 204 3.41 14.10 8.27
C LEU A 204 3.23 13.83 9.77
N ASN A 205 2.70 12.64 10.12
CA ASN A 205 2.39 12.27 11.52
C ASN A 205 3.57 11.65 12.26
N LEU A 206 4.65 11.35 11.57
CA LEU A 206 5.79 10.65 12.15
C LEU A 206 6.49 11.52 13.20
N ARG A 207 6.57 11.01 14.43
CA ARG A 207 7.28 11.62 15.54
C ARG A 207 8.48 10.74 15.91
N ILE A 208 9.66 11.33 15.91
CA ILE A 208 10.88 10.66 16.36
C ILE A 208 11.02 10.90 17.86
N ALA A 209 11.06 9.80 18.64
CA ALA A 209 11.29 9.89 20.07
C ALA A 209 12.75 10.31 20.36
N ASP A 210 12.95 11.23 21.28
CA ASP A 210 14.26 11.79 21.62
C ASP A 210 15.23 10.75 22.24
N ASN A 211 14.73 9.57 22.60
CA ASN A 211 15.49 8.52 23.28
C ASN A 211 16.29 7.57 22.36
N ILE A 212 16.33 7.79 21.05
CA ILE A 212 17.02 6.89 20.10
C ILE A 212 18.51 7.27 19.91
N ILE A 213 18.97 8.37 20.53
CA ILE A 213 20.31 8.97 20.24
C ILE A 213 21.47 8.28 20.99
N ASN A 214 21.25 7.24 21.78
CA ASN A 214 22.38 6.55 22.43
C ASN A 214 22.39 5.02 22.21
N PRO A 215 22.92 4.54 21.06
CA PRO A 215 23.19 3.11 20.90
C PRO A 215 24.29 2.59 21.85
N GLU A 216 25.07 3.48 22.47
CA GLU A 216 26.14 3.09 23.41
C GLU A 216 25.65 2.82 24.84
N GLN A 217 24.50 3.37 25.27
CA GLN A 217 23.98 3.12 26.60
C GLN A 217 23.23 1.79 26.75
N ASN A 218 22.74 1.21 25.67
CA ASN A 218 22.10 -0.12 25.72
C ASN A 218 23.07 -1.30 25.78
N LYS A 219 24.37 -1.07 25.70
CA LYS A 219 25.38 -2.15 25.90
C LYS A 219 25.74 -2.41 27.37
N LYS A 220 25.27 -1.60 28.32
CA LYS A 220 25.67 -1.72 29.73
C LYS A 220 24.75 -2.53 30.62
N ASN A 221 23.61 -3.01 30.13
CA ASN A 221 22.69 -3.83 30.95
C ASN A 221 22.48 -5.26 30.41
N ILE A 222 23.44 -5.81 29.70
CA ILE A 222 23.50 -7.26 29.54
C ILE A 222 24.28 -7.73 30.75
N ASP A 223 23.54 -8.15 31.75
CA ASP A 223 24.05 -8.80 32.95
C ASP A 223 24.97 -9.97 32.55
N THR A 224 26.30 -9.74 32.61
CA THR A 224 27.32 -10.74 32.28
C THR A 224 27.43 -11.84 33.32
N ASN A 225 26.49 -11.93 34.25
CA ASN A 225 26.42 -12.96 35.28
C ASN A 225 25.59 -14.21 34.90
N LYS A 226 25.43 -14.50 33.62
CA LYS A 226 24.98 -15.83 33.23
C LYS A 226 26.13 -16.81 33.41
N LYS A 227 26.17 -17.52 34.58
CA LYS A 227 27.03 -18.70 34.77
C LYS A 227 26.91 -19.56 33.50
N LYS A 228 28.06 -19.82 32.87
CA LYS A 228 28.12 -20.79 31.77
C LYS A 228 27.73 -22.14 32.33
N ILE A 229 26.57 -22.64 31.92
CA ILE A 229 26.12 -24.00 32.29
C ILE A 229 27.09 -24.98 31.66
N GLY A 230 27.73 -25.80 32.49
CA GLY A 230 28.62 -26.86 32.04
C GLY A 230 27.85 -27.97 31.32
N ARG A 231 28.57 -28.79 30.55
CA ARG A 231 27.96 -29.84 29.70
C ARG A 231 27.15 -30.87 30.49
N ASN A 232 27.37 -30.98 31.82
CA ASN A 232 26.73 -31.93 32.73
C ASN A 232 25.85 -31.25 33.80
N ASP A 233 25.58 -29.95 33.70
CA ASP A 233 24.73 -29.25 34.65
C ASP A 233 23.25 -29.43 34.29
N LEU A 234 22.40 -29.43 35.31
CA LEU A 234 20.93 -29.49 35.13
C LEU A 234 20.45 -28.28 34.35
N CYS A 235 19.50 -28.51 33.41
CA CYS A 235 18.90 -27.46 32.62
C CYS A 235 18.17 -26.44 33.49
N PHE A 236 18.26 -25.15 33.18
CA PHE A 236 17.57 -24.05 33.88
C PHE A 236 16.05 -24.21 33.90
N CYS A 237 15.47 -25.03 33.03
CA CYS A 237 14.04 -25.30 32.95
C CYS A 237 13.55 -26.54 33.74
N GLY A 238 14.38 -27.19 34.51
CA GLY A 238 14.05 -28.39 35.30
C GLY A 238 14.26 -29.70 34.57
#